data_8981af59e69f47b980a797403454c2dd
#
_entry.id   8981af59e69f47b980a797403454c2dd
#
_cell.length_a   1.000
_cell.length_b   1.000
_cell.length_c   1.000
_cell.angle_alpha   90.00
_cell.angle_beta   90.00
_cell.angle_gamma   90.00
#
_symmetry.space_group_name_H-M   'P 1'
#
loop_
_entity.id
_entity.type
_entity.pdbx_description
1 polymer ?
#
loop_
_entity_poly.entity_id
_entity_poly.type
_entity_poly.pdbx_seq_one_letter_code
_entity_poly.pdbx_strand_id
1 'polypeptide(L)'
;MEDNRKFATFFADAPNGKKIGAVLSWIATVILIVTLFVPGYQLRYQMKTEKGTFKDIPATMTSELKQMKEAAKLNFQFGAGTTSDKIDEFVEKGSTSVFSYLVSPDLQKARLVNLETMSDAPDDISKICVALLVLFFVLVVAAAIASVFTISWCALAANLIGIIELLAVYFFVFAGKFSIDPTDTSITSRVAPALTMILIVLLVLAAIMSVASVIVSYAVHEDEEAFVDDWNSNDPSRDAETNLVDDGNATTVPATDNSMTVVASLIQMNTNRSFAIYNNTEVVIGKGSQANIIVSNPIISRAHAKISCRNGVCTIQDLGSKNGTFVGDEKILGSNTVTLANGMYITLGNEIFQFKI
;
A
#
# COMPACT_ATOMS: atom_id res chain seq x y z
N MET A 1 -1.56 24.45 14.63
CA MET A 1 -0.93 24.57 13.29
C MET A 1 0.37 23.78 13.14
N GLU A 2 1.03 23.38 14.23
CA GLU A 2 2.28 22.62 14.22
C GLU A 2 2.09 21.12 13.89
N ASP A 3 0.96 20.55 14.26
CA ASP A 3 0.65 19.12 14.04
C ASP A 3 0.38 18.78 12.56
N ASN A 4 -0.18 19.69 11.78
CA ASN A 4 -0.43 19.46 10.36
C ASN A 4 0.87 19.43 9.52
N ARG A 5 1.96 20.05 10.01
CA ARG A 5 3.27 19.99 9.35
C ARG A 5 3.94 18.65 9.55
N LYS A 6 3.80 18.04 10.73
CA LYS A 6 4.38 16.71 11.01
C LYS A 6 3.76 15.60 10.17
N PHE A 7 2.46 15.73 9.85
CA PHE A 7 1.75 14.76 9.01
C PHE A 7 2.20 14.81 7.54
N ALA A 8 2.38 16.02 7.00
CA ALA A 8 2.85 16.20 5.62
C ALA A 8 4.32 15.75 5.42
N THR A 9 5.15 15.92 6.45
CA THR A 9 6.58 15.52 6.40
C THR A 9 6.74 14.00 6.44
N PHE A 10 5.87 13.26 7.14
CA PHE A 10 6.00 11.81 7.29
C PHE A 10 5.94 11.07 5.94
N PHE A 11 4.97 11.43 5.08
CA PHE A 11 4.87 10.83 3.74
C PHE A 11 5.97 11.35 2.80
N ALA A 12 6.32 12.65 2.90
CA ALA A 12 7.37 13.24 2.08
C ALA A 12 8.74 12.61 2.35
N ASP A 13 9.00 12.21 3.59
CA ASP A 13 10.28 11.68 4.06
C ASP A 13 10.42 10.15 3.88
N ALA A 14 9.33 9.46 3.50
CA ALA A 14 9.36 8.01 3.30
C ALA A 14 10.22 7.63 2.08
N PRO A 15 10.87 6.45 2.09
CA PRO A 15 11.56 5.88 0.92
C PRO A 15 10.65 5.78 -0.31
N ASN A 16 11.21 5.86 -1.51
CA ASN A 16 10.42 5.85 -2.75
C ASN A 16 9.56 4.60 -2.89
N GLY A 17 10.09 3.42 -2.55
CA GLY A 17 9.32 2.17 -2.55
C GLY A 17 8.07 2.25 -1.68
N LYS A 18 8.19 2.80 -0.46
CA LYS A 18 7.06 3.00 0.44
C LYS A 18 6.06 4.02 -0.09
N LYS A 19 6.53 5.10 -0.76
CA LYS A 19 5.65 6.08 -1.41
C LYS A 19 4.84 5.46 -2.54
N ILE A 20 5.52 4.71 -3.43
CA ILE A 20 4.85 4.02 -4.54
C ILE A 20 3.87 2.97 -3.99
N GLY A 21 4.28 2.19 -3.00
CA GLY A 21 3.39 1.23 -2.33
C GLY A 21 2.15 1.90 -1.73
N ALA A 22 2.30 3.04 -1.04
CA ALA A 22 1.17 3.80 -0.51
C ALA A 22 0.22 4.26 -1.61
N VAL A 23 0.73 4.79 -2.74
CA VAL A 23 -0.10 5.19 -3.88
C VAL A 23 -0.88 4.00 -4.46
N LEU A 24 -0.24 2.84 -4.62
CA LEU A 24 -0.91 1.62 -5.09
C LEU A 24 -2.02 1.17 -4.13
N SER A 25 -1.78 1.26 -2.82
CA SER A 25 -2.79 0.97 -1.80
C SER A 25 -3.97 1.95 -1.85
N TRP A 26 -3.73 3.24 -2.07
CA TRP A 26 -4.78 4.23 -2.28
C TRP A 26 -5.63 3.91 -3.51
N ILE A 27 -5.00 3.53 -4.62
CA ILE A 27 -5.70 3.11 -5.85
C ILE A 27 -6.59 1.90 -5.55
N ALA A 28 -6.08 0.88 -4.84
CA ALA A 28 -6.86 -0.29 -4.43
C ALA A 28 -8.08 0.10 -3.59
N THR A 29 -7.90 0.98 -2.61
CA THR A 29 -8.96 1.48 -1.74
C THR A 29 -10.03 2.25 -2.52
N VAL A 30 -9.64 3.09 -3.47
CA VAL A 30 -10.57 3.80 -4.36
C VAL A 30 -11.37 2.82 -5.23
N ILE A 31 -10.71 1.80 -5.79
CA ILE A 31 -11.38 0.75 -6.55
C ILE A 31 -12.44 0.05 -5.69
N LEU A 32 -12.12 -0.28 -4.44
CA LEU A 32 -13.09 -0.89 -3.50
C LEU A 32 -14.30 0.02 -3.25
N ILE A 33 -14.11 1.32 -3.10
CA ILE A 33 -15.23 2.26 -2.98
C ILE A 33 -16.09 2.24 -4.24
N VAL A 34 -15.47 2.25 -5.41
CA VAL A 34 -16.18 2.21 -6.70
C VAL A 34 -17.02 0.94 -6.84
N THR A 35 -16.56 -0.22 -6.30
CA THR A 35 -17.33 -1.47 -6.35
C THR A 35 -18.70 -1.40 -5.68
N LEU A 36 -18.88 -0.51 -4.71
CA LEU A 36 -20.20 -0.31 -4.09
C LEU A 36 -21.23 0.27 -5.02
N PHE A 37 -20.82 1.10 -5.96
CA PHE A 37 -21.73 1.91 -6.79
C PHE A 37 -21.95 1.34 -8.19
N VAL A 38 -21.10 0.45 -8.66
CA VAL A 38 -21.34 -0.26 -9.93
C VAL A 38 -22.38 -1.37 -9.75
N PRO A 39 -23.09 -1.78 -10.81
CA PRO A 39 -23.95 -2.95 -10.76
C PRO A 39 -23.14 -4.19 -10.34
N GLY A 40 -23.39 -4.70 -9.14
CA GLY A 40 -22.60 -5.79 -8.54
C GLY A 40 -23.37 -7.11 -8.51
N TYR A 41 -24.64 -7.06 -8.14
CA TYR A 41 -25.51 -8.21 -8.02
C TYR A 41 -26.47 -8.27 -9.20
N GLN A 42 -26.61 -9.44 -9.83
CA GLN A 42 -27.48 -9.63 -10.99
C GLN A 42 -28.35 -10.87 -10.84
N LEU A 43 -29.49 -10.82 -11.52
CA LEU A 43 -30.41 -11.94 -11.70
C LEU A 43 -30.15 -12.57 -13.05
N ARG A 44 -29.87 -13.87 -13.08
CA ARG A 44 -29.79 -14.66 -14.31
C ARG A 44 -31.04 -15.45 -14.48
N TYR A 45 -31.73 -15.23 -15.58
CA TYR A 45 -32.91 -15.97 -15.99
C TYR A 45 -32.45 -17.18 -16.79
N GLN A 46 -32.76 -18.39 -16.29
CA GLN A 46 -32.23 -19.64 -16.85
C GLN A 46 -33.37 -20.61 -17.19
N MET A 47 -33.23 -21.32 -18.30
CA MET A 47 -34.10 -22.41 -18.69
C MET A 47 -33.36 -23.75 -18.65
N LYS A 48 -34.09 -24.83 -18.33
CA LYS A 48 -33.58 -26.19 -18.33
C LYS A 48 -33.45 -26.67 -19.77
N THR A 49 -32.29 -27.16 -20.14
CA THR A 49 -32.05 -27.77 -21.44
C THR A 49 -32.53 -29.22 -21.47
N GLU A 50 -32.67 -29.83 -22.65
CA GLU A 50 -33.00 -31.24 -22.82
C GLU A 50 -32.03 -32.18 -22.06
N LYS A 51 -30.80 -31.72 -21.85
CA LYS A 51 -29.78 -32.47 -21.06
C LYS A 51 -29.91 -32.29 -19.55
N GLY A 52 -30.94 -31.58 -19.08
CA GLY A 52 -31.17 -31.34 -17.66
C GLY A 52 -30.32 -30.21 -17.02
N THR A 53 -29.48 -29.54 -17.81
CA THR A 53 -28.65 -28.41 -17.32
C THR A 53 -29.37 -27.08 -17.52
N PHE A 54 -29.17 -26.13 -16.61
CA PHE A 54 -29.72 -24.78 -16.77
C PHE A 54 -28.75 -23.91 -17.56
N LYS A 55 -29.30 -23.18 -18.55
CA LYS A 55 -28.58 -22.17 -19.34
C LYS A 55 -29.30 -20.84 -19.31
N ASP A 56 -28.49 -19.75 -19.33
CA ASP A 56 -29.03 -18.39 -19.40
C ASP A 56 -29.87 -18.22 -20.67
N ILE A 57 -31.01 -17.56 -20.53
CA ILE A 57 -31.90 -17.21 -21.67
C ILE A 57 -31.17 -16.13 -22.48
N PRO A 58 -30.91 -16.35 -23.76
CA PRO A 58 -30.31 -15.34 -24.62
C PRO A 58 -31.18 -14.09 -24.72
N ALA A 59 -30.58 -12.92 -24.80
CA ALA A 59 -31.31 -11.66 -24.97
C ALA A 59 -32.17 -11.59 -26.24
N THR A 60 -31.92 -12.48 -27.22
CA THR A 60 -32.70 -12.62 -28.45
C THR A 60 -34.05 -13.27 -28.21
N MET A 61 -34.21 -14.05 -27.12
CA MET A 61 -35.49 -14.65 -26.72
C MET A 61 -36.30 -13.66 -25.86
N THR A 62 -36.73 -12.57 -26.47
CA THR A 62 -37.36 -11.44 -25.74
C THR A 62 -38.71 -11.79 -25.12
N SER A 63 -39.48 -12.69 -25.73
CA SER A 63 -40.82 -13.14 -25.24
C SER A 63 -40.68 -13.96 -23.97
N GLU A 64 -39.80 -14.95 -23.98
CA GLU A 64 -39.50 -15.84 -22.85
C GLU A 64 -38.89 -15.08 -21.69
N LEU A 65 -37.92 -14.21 -21.96
CA LEU A 65 -37.32 -13.35 -20.97
C LEU A 65 -38.34 -12.41 -20.33
N LYS A 66 -39.24 -11.81 -21.12
CA LYS A 66 -40.31 -10.95 -20.62
C LYS A 66 -41.28 -11.72 -19.73
N GLN A 67 -41.69 -12.92 -20.14
CA GLN A 67 -42.57 -13.76 -19.33
C GLN A 67 -41.94 -14.12 -18.00
N MET A 68 -40.65 -14.49 -18.02
CA MET A 68 -39.93 -14.80 -16.76
C MET A 68 -39.74 -13.59 -15.85
N LYS A 69 -39.50 -12.40 -16.40
CA LYS A 69 -39.44 -11.17 -15.60
C LYS A 69 -40.79 -10.85 -14.96
N GLU A 70 -41.88 -10.94 -15.69
CA GLU A 70 -43.23 -10.75 -15.13
C GLU A 70 -43.53 -11.81 -14.05
N ALA A 71 -43.21 -13.08 -14.29
CA ALA A 71 -43.35 -14.13 -13.30
C ALA A 71 -42.48 -13.86 -12.05
N ALA A 72 -41.26 -13.38 -12.23
CA ALA A 72 -40.38 -13.01 -11.13
C ALA A 72 -40.96 -11.84 -10.32
N LYS A 73 -41.49 -10.80 -10.94
CA LYS A 73 -42.16 -9.69 -10.24
C LYS A 73 -43.34 -10.18 -9.39
N LEU A 74 -44.18 -11.08 -9.93
CA LEU A 74 -45.29 -11.66 -9.21
C LEU A 74 -44.87 -12.57 -8.07
N ASN A 75 -43.72 -13.25 -8.22
CA ASN A 75 -43.18 -14.19 -7.22
C ASN A 75 -42.27 -13.54 -6.18
N PHE A 76 -41.83 -12.31 -6.38
CA PHE A 76 -41.21 -11.53 -5.33
C PHE A 76 -42.26 -10.96 -4.40
N GLN A 77 -42.40 -11.51 -3.21
CA GLN A 77 -43.33 -10.97 -2.19
C GLN A 77 -42.55 -10.28 -1.09
N PHE A 78 -43.10 -9.17 -0.63
CA PHE A 78 -42.79 -8.62 0.70
C PHE A 78 -43.63 -9.36 1.74
N GLY A 79 -43.12 -9.46 2.96
CA GLY A 79 -43.80 -10.14 4.07
C GLY A 79 -45.25 -9.66 4.37
N ALA A 80 -45.77 -8.68 3.62
CA ALA A 80 -47.12 -8.16 3.71
C ALA A 80 -47.87 -8.13 2.35
N GLY A 81 -47.37 -8.76 1.29
CA GLY A 81 -48.05 -8.84 0.01
C GLY A 81 -48.03 -7.58 -0.87
N THR A 82 -47.13 -6.62 -0.58
CA THR A 82 -46.95 -5.41 -1.38
C THR A 82 -45.70 -5.50 -2.26
N THR A 83 -45.84 -5.24 -3.57
CA THR A 83 -44.73 -5.02 -4.50
C THR A 83 -44.12 -3.63 -4.23
N SER A 84 -42.78 -3.52 -4.28
CA SER A 84 -42.11 -2.24 -4.22
C SER A 84 -41.54 -1.89 -5.59
N ASP A 85 -41.61 -0.61 -5.94
CA ASP A 85 -41.05 -0.06 -7.17
C ASP A 85 -39.55 -0.42 -7.36
N LYS A 86 -38.82 -0.54 -6.27
CA LYS A 86 -37.38 -0.93 -6.28
C LYS A 86 -37.15 -2.37 -6.69
N ILE A 87 -38.08 -3.28 -6.36
CA ILE A 87 -38.01 -4.67 -6.81
C ILE A 87 -38.35 -4.76 -8.28
N ASP A 88 -39.41 -4.09 -8.72
CA ASP A 88 -39.77 -4.03 -10.11
C ASP A 88 -38.64 -3.47 -10.96
N GLU A 89 -37.98 -2.41 -10.47
CA GLU A 89 -36.80 -1.85 -11.12
C GLU A 89 -35.63 -2.86 -11.16
N PHE A 90 -35.37 -3.57 -10.03
CA PHE A 90 -34.31 -4.58 -9.97
C PHE A 90 -34.56 -5.76 -10.91
N VAL A 91 -35.79 -6.27 -10.95
CA VAL A 91 -36.19 -7.35 -11.87
C VAL A 91 -36.08 -6.89 -13.32
N GLU A 92 -36.54 -5.67 -13.63
CA GLU A 92 -36.50 -5.10 -14.96
C GLU A 92 -35.08 -4.89 -15.47
N LYS A 93 -34.24 -4.26 -14.66
CA LYS A 93 -32.81 -4.04 -14.97
C LYS A 93 -31.98 -5.32 -14.91
N GLY A 94 -32.42 -6.31 -14.14
CA GLY A 94 -31.72 -7.56 -13.89
C GLY A 94 -30.44 -7.41 -13.06
N SER A 95 -30.13 -6.20 -12.55
CA SER A 95 -28.96 -5.96 -11.72
C SER A 95 -29.14 -4.77 -10.77
N THR A 96 -28.40 -4.78 -9.66
CA THR A 96 -28.35 -3.68 -8.68
C THR A 96 -26.93 -3.47 -8.18
N SER A 97 -26.63 -2.25 -7.70
CA SER A 97 -25.36 -2.00 -7.04
C SER A 97 -25.35 -2.60 -5.62
N VAL A 98 -24.15 -2.90 -5.12
CA VAL A 98 -23.99 -3.40 -3.74
C VAL A 98 -24.53 -2.39 -2.74
N PHE A 99 -24.22 -1.12 -2.93
CA PHE A 99 -24.71 -0.03 -2.08
C PHE A 99 -26.22 0.03 -2.06
N SER A 100 -26.87 0.05 -3.25
CA SER A 100 -28.33 0.09 -3.35
C SER A 100 -28.99 -1.09 -2.64
N TYR A 101 -28.38 -2.28 -2.74
CA TYR A 101 -28.87 -3.47 -2.04
C TYR A 101 -28.73 -3.33 -0.52
N LEU A 102 -27.57 -2.86 -0.01
CA LEU A 102 -27.31 -2.74 1.43
C LEU A 102 -28.14 -1.65 2.12
N VAL A 103 -28.58 -0.63 1.39
CA VAL A 103 -29.41 0.46 1.97
C VAL A 103 -30.90 0.30 1.73
N SER A 104 -31.33 -0.72 0.95
CA SER A 104 -32.74 -0.92 0.62
C SER A 104 -33.37 -2.07 1.42
N PRO A 105 -34.17 -1.78 2.47
CA PRO A 105 -34.89 -2.81 3.20
C PRO A 105 -35.79 -3.67 2.31
N ASP A 106 -36.34 -3.09 1.25
CA ASP A 106 -37.23 -3.77 0.32
C ASP A 106 -36.50 -4.90 -0.42
N LEU A 107 -35.32 -4.61 -0.98
CA LEU A 107 -34.49 -5.62 -1.64
C LEU A 107 -33.96 -6.69 -0.68
N GLN A 108 -33.69 -6.30 0.58
CA GLN A 108 -33.18 -7.22 1.60
C GLN A 108 -34.25 -8.20 2.09
N LYS A 109 -35.51 -7.78 2.16
CA LYS A 109 -36.67 -8.59 2.61
C LYS A 109 -37.37 -9.31 1.47
N ALA A 110 -37.06 -8.99 0.21
CA ALA A 110 -37.69 -9.62 -0.95
C ALA A 110 -37.37 -11.13 -0.97
N ARG A 111 -38.40 -11.95 -1.23
CA ARG A 111 -38.32 -13.41 -1.31
C ARG A 111 -38.95 -13.88 -2.63
N LEU A 112 -38.41 -14.96 -3.19
CA LEU A 112 -39.09 -15.71 -4.27
C LEU A 112 -40.04 -16.71 -3.64
N VAL A 113 -41.35 -16.55 -3.88
CA VAL A 113 -42.42 -17.27 -3.19
C VAL A 113 -42.47 -18.79 -3.47
N ASN A 114 -41.92 -19.24 -4.58
CA ASN A 114 -42.00 -20.65 -5.00
C ASN A 114 -40.80 -21.50 -4.54
N LEU A 115 -39.99 -21.01 -3.65
CA LEU A 115 -38.89 -21.79 -3.10
C LEU A 115 -39.24 -22.25 -1.68
N GLU A 116 -39.76 -23.48 -1.58
CA GLU A 116 -40.22 -24.11 -0.31
C GLU A 116 -39.10 -24.23 0.76
N THR A 117 -37.86 -23.94 0.42
CA THR A 117 -36.69 -24.15 1.28
C THR A 117 -35.99 -22.86 1.73
N MET A 118 -36.59 -21.70 1.54
CA MET A 118 -35.95 -20.47 2.04
C MET A 118 -36.14 -20.36 3.56
N SER A 119 -35.02 -20.41 4.26
CA SER A 119 -34.92 -19.96 5.63
C SER A 119 -35.46 -18.53 5.72
N ASP A 120 -36.30 -18.25 6.71
CA ASP A 120 -36.77 -16.90 6.97
C ASP A 120 -35.59 -15.96 7.09
N ALA A 121 -35.62 -14.87 6.29
CA ALA A 121 -34.63 -13.83 6.47
C ALA A 121 -34.71 -13.32 7.93
N PRO A 122 -33.59 -13.18 8.65
CA PRO A 122 -33.63 -12.66 10.01
C PRO A 122 -34.39 -11.35 10.07
N ASP A 123 -35.25 -11.16 11.06
CA ASP A 123 -36.01 -9.90 11.23
C ASP A 123 -35.11 -8.67 11.25
N ASP A 124 -33.86 -8.85 11.67
CA ASP A 124 -32.86 -7.81 11.77
C ASP A 124 -31.94 -7.68 10.54
N ILE A 125 -32.26 -8.32 9.40
CA ILE A 125 -31.39 -8.33 8.20
C ILE A 125 -31.00 -6.90 7.76
N SER A 126 -31.91 -5.95 7.87
CA SER A 126 -31.62 -4.56 7.51
C SER A 126 -30.58 -3.92 8.46
N LYS A 127 -30.61 -4.25 9.73
CA LYS A 127 -29.61 -3.79 10.70
C LYS A 127 -28.27 -4.42 10.42
N ILE A 128 -28.25 -5.72 10.07
CA ILE A 128 -27.03 -6.43 9.68
C ILE A 128 -26.42 -5.79 8.43
N CYS A 129 -27.20 -5.50 7.39
CA CYS A 129 -26.71 -4.86 6.18
C CYS A 129 -26.14 -3.46 6.43
N VAL A 130 -26.79 -2.67 7.27
CA VAL A 130 -26.26 -1.35 7.68
C VAL A 130 -24.97 -1.49 8.47
N ALA A 131 -24.89 -2.46 9.40
CA ALA A 131 -23.68 -2.71 10.18
C ALA A 131 -22.49 -3.13 9.28
N LEU A 132 -22.73 -4.00 8.29
CA LEU A 132 -21.73 -4.38 7.29
C LEU A 132 -21.27 -3.19 6.45
N LEU A 133 -22.19 -2.33 6.01
CA LEU A 133 -21.83 -1.12 5.28
C LEU A 133 -20.95 -0.18 6.12
N VAL A 134 -21.28 -0.01 7.40
CA VAL A 134 -20.47 0.80 8.35
C VAL A 134 -19.08 0.16 8.50
N LEU A 135 -19.01 -1.16 8.71
CA LEU A 135 -17.74 -1.89 8.84
C LEU A 135 -16.88 -1.69 7.58
N PHE A 136 -17.46 -1.80 6.39
CA PHE A 136 -16.76 -1.56 5.13
C PHE A 136 -16.12 -0.17 5.09
N PHE A 137 -16.87 0.88 5.45
CA PHE A 137 -16.32 2.24 5.49
C PHE A 137 -15.22 2.41 6.54
N VAL A 138 -15.34 1.76 7.70
CA VAL A 138 -14.27 1.74 8.71
C VAL A 138 -13.01 1.11 8.16
N LEU A 139 -13.11 -0.02 7.43
CA LEU A 139 -11.97 -0.68 6.79
C LEU A 139 -11.32 0.19 5.71
N VAL A 140 -12.13 0.86 4.90
CA VAL A 140 -11.66 1.81 3.88
C VAL A 140 -10.87 2.96 4.51
N VAL A 141 -11.39 3.55 5.58
CA VAL A 141 -10.70 4.62 6.31
C VAL A 141 -9.40 4.09 6.94
N ALA A 142 -9.44 2.91 7.55
CA ALA A 142 -8.25 2.27 8.13
C ALA A 142 -7.17 2.00 7.07
N ALA A 143 -7.55 1.50 5.88
CA ALA A 143 -6.63 1.29 4.76
C ALA A 143 -6.02 2.62 4.29
N ALA A 144 -6.83 3.67 4.16
CA ALA A 144 -6.38 4.99 3.76
C ALA A 144 -5.38 5.58 4.78
N ILE A 145 -5.68 5.50 6.07
CA ILE A 145 -4.79 5.95 7.15
C ILE A 145 -3.48 5.14 7.13
N ALA A 146 -3.55 3.81 7.08
CA ALA A 146 -2.38 2.94 7.04
C ALA A 146 -1.48 3.27 5.84
N SER A 147 -2.07 3.62 4.69
CA SER A 147 -1.34 4.03 3.49
C SER A 147 -0.61 5.35 3.68
N VAL A 148 -1.21 6.34 4.36
CA VAL A 148 -0.55 7.62 4.69
C VAL A 148 0.68 7.40 5.58
N PHE A 149 0.56 6.51 6.57
CA PHE A 149 1.69 6.14 7.43
C PHE A 149 2.64 5.11 6.78
N THR A 150 2.44 4.80 5.50
CA THR A 150 3.27 3.83 4.74
C THR A 150 3.31 2.43 5.36
N ILE A 151 2.26 2.04 6.10
CA ILE A 151 2.12 0.71 6.71
C ILE A 151 1.39 -0.21 5.72
N SER A 152 2.10 -0.65 4.69
CA SER A 152 1.53 -1.39 3.55
C SER A 152 0.83 -2.69 3.95
N TRP A 153 1.32 -3.41 4.97
CA TRP A 153 0.67 -4.64 5.47
C TRP A 153 -0.69 -4.40 6.09
N CYS A 154 -0.84 -3.33 6.88
CA CYS A 154 -2.13 -2.99 7.48
C CYS A 154 -3.15 -2.55 6.41
N ALA A 155 -2.70 -1.79 5.41
CA ALA A 155 -3.52 -1.38 4.29
C ALA A 155 -3.96 -2.60 3.44
N LEU A 156 -3.03 -3.55 3.16
CA LEU A 156 -3.35 -4.80 2.49
C LEU A 156 -4.40 -5.60 3.28
N ALA A 157 -4.20 -5.79 4.59
CA ALA A 157 -5.13 -6.55 5.42
C ALA A 157 -6.54 -5.91 5.41
N ALA A 158 -6.64 -4.59 5.58
CA ALA A 158 -7.92 -3.88 5.55
C ALA A 158 -8.63 -4.01 4.20
N ASN A 159 -7.92 -3.88 3.08
CA ASN A 159 -8.48 -4.03 1.75
C ASN A 159 -8.95 -5.48 1.48
N LEU A 160 -8.16 -6.49 1.88
CA LEU A 160 -8.55 -7.90 1.72
C LEU A 160 -9.77 -8.26 2.57
N ILE A 161 -9.85 -7.77 3.81
CA ILE A 161 -11.03 -7.96 4.66
C ILE A 161 -12.26 -7.31 4.01
N GLY A 162 -12.13 -6.10 3.45
CA GLY A 162 -13.21 -5.46 2.70
C GLY A 162 -13.69 -6.25 1.48
N ILE A 163 -12.76 -6.87 0.73
CA ILE A 163 -13.12 -7.78 -0.38
C ILE A 163 -13.89 -9.00 0.14
N ILE A 164 -13.40 -9.63 1.22
CA ILE A 164 -14.05 -10.80 1.83
C ILE A 164 -15.45 -10.43 2.33
N GLU A 165 -15.60 -9.26 2.93
CA GLU A 165 -16.90 -8.77 3.40
C GLU A 165 -17.90 -8.61 2.25
N LEU A 166 -17.51 -7.99 1.13
CA LEU A 166 -18.37 -7.85 -0.05
C LEU A 166 -18.80 -9.21 -0.63
N LEU A 167 -17.88 -10.18 -0.65
CA LEU A 167 -18.20 -11.56 -1.07
C LEU A 167 -19.12 -12.25 -0.06
N ALA A 168 -18.91 -12.05 1.23
CA ALA A 168 -19.78 -12.61 2.28
C ALA A 168 -21.21 -12.06 2.16
N VAL A 169 -21.37 -10.76 1.93
CA VAL A 169 -22.67 -10.15 1.66
C VAL A 169 -23.35 -10.82 0.46
N TYR A 170 -22.61 -11.06 -0.62
CA TYR A 170 -23.15 -11.78 -1.76
C TYR A 170 -23.63 -13.18 -1.39
N PHE A 171 -22.77 -14.00 -0.78
CA PHE A 171 -23.10 -15.41 -0.52
C PHE A 171 -24.18 -15.58 0.56
N PHE A 172 -24.05 -14.87 1.67
CA PHE A 172 -24.96 -15.10 2.82
C PHE A 172 -26.23 -14.25 2.77
N VAL A 173 -26.17 -13.05 2.20
CA VAL A 173 -27.33 -12.16 2.22
C VAL A 173 -28.08 -12.17 0.89
N PHE A 174 -27.36 -12.13 -0.24
CA PHE A 174 -28.00 -12.10 -1.56
C PHE A 174 -28.26 -13.48 -2.13
N ALA A 175 -27.21 -14.29 -2.35
CA ALA A 175 -27.34 -15.57 -3.03
C ALA A 175 -28.14 -16.61 -2.23
N GLY A 176 -28.05 -16.56 -0.90
CA GLY A 176 -28.79 -17.47 -0.03
C GLY A 176 -30.32 -17.42 -0.23
N LYS A 177 -30.85 -16.33 -0.77
CA LYS A 177 -32.28 -16.17 -1.08
C LYS A 177 -32.74 -16.96 -2.30
N PHE A 178 -31.82 -17.45 -3.11
CA PHE A 178 -32.10 -18.13 -4.38
C PHE A 178 -31.72 -19.62 -4.33
N SER A 179 -31.62 -20.19 -3.14
CA SER A 179 -31.34 -21.61 -2.95
C SER A 179 -32.50 -22.45 -3.52
N ILE A 180 -32.21 -23.33 -4.47
CA ILE A 180 -33.16 -24.26 -5.07
C ILE A 180 -32.79 -25.66 -4.64
N ASP A 181 -33.77 -26.48 -4.29
CA ASP A 181 -33.51 -27.92 -4.06
C ASP A 181 -33.00 -28.54 -5.37
N PRO A 182 -31.74 -29.05 -5.38
CA PRO A 182 -31.17 -29.66 -6.59
C PRO A 182 -31.88 -30.95 -6.99
N THR A 183 -32.72 -31.52 -6.13
CA THR A 183 -33.45 -32.74 -6.39
C THR A 183 -34.81 -32.51 -7.08
N ASP A 184 -35.31 -31.27 -7.13
CA ASP A 184 -36.57 -30.95 -7.80
C ASP A 184 -36.42 -30.99 -9.31
N THR A 185 -36.98 -32.07 -9.90
CA THR A 185 -36.98 -32.31 -11.35
C THR A 185 -38.07 -31.57 -12.10
N SER A 186 -39.07 -31.00 -11.41
CA SER A 186 -40.22 -30.32 -12.00
C SER A 186 -39.86 -28.90 -12.51
N ILE A 187 -38.77 -28.33 -12.06
CA ILE A 187 -38.37 -26.97 -12.40
C ILE A 187 -37.86 -26.91 -13.85
N THR A 188 -38.56 -26.17 -14.71
CA THR A 188 -38.19 -25.93 -16.11
C THR A 188 -37.43 -24.61 -16.31
N SER A 189 -37.63 -23.65 -15.43
CA SER A 189 -36.98 -22.33 -15.45
C SER A 189 -36.68 -21.83 -14.04
N ARG A 190 -35.62 -21.03 -13.91
CA ARG A 190 -35.23 -20.47 -12.61
C ARG A 190 -34.61 -19.08 -12.77
N VAL A 191 -34.64 -18.32 -11.65
CA VAL A 191 -33.83 -17.10 -11.48
C VAL A 191 -32.64 -17.47 -10.59
N ALA A 192 -31.43 -17.24 -11.06
CA ALA A 192 -30.21 -17.53 -10.34
C ALA A 192 -29.46 -16.23 -9.99
N PRO A 193 -28.96 -16.10 -8.76
CA PRO A 193 -28.11 -14.99 -8.38
C PRO A 193 -26.74 -15.13 -9.04
N ALA A 194 -26.13 -14.01 -9.41
CA ALA A 194 -24.75 -13.97 -9.88
C ALA A 194 -24.08 -12.63 -9.56
N LEU A 195 -22.75 -12.65 -9.52
CA LEU A 195 -21.96 -11.43 -9.53
C LEU A 195 -21.80 -10.95 -10.97
N THR A 196 -21.83 -9.63 -11.16
CA THR A 196 -21.52 -9.06 -12.47
C THR A 196 -20.04 -9.22 -12.79
N MET A 197 -19.68 -9.34 -14.05
CA MET A 197 -18.29 -9.42 -14.48
C MET A 197 -17.50 -8.14 -14.08
N ILE A 198 -18.17 -6.99 -14.11
CA ILE A 198 -17.57 -5.71 -13.72
C ILE A 198 -17.13 -5.76 -12.26
N LEU A 199 -17.99 -6.22 -11.34
CA LEU A 199 -17.65 -6.34 -9.94
C LEU A 199 -16.49 -7.30 -9.72
N ILE A 200 -16.53 -8.48 -10.36
CA ILE A 200 -15.45 -9.48 -10.25
C ILE A 200 -14.10 -8.89 -10.69
N VAL A 201 -14.07 -8.22 -11.85
CA VAL A 201 -12.84 -7.60 -12.37
C VAL A 201 -12.33 -6.53 -11.43
N LEU A 202 -13.19 -5.68 -10.87
CA LEU A 202 -12.78 -4.64 -9.94
C LEU A 202 -12.25 -5.21 -8.61
N LEU A 203 -12.87 -6.26 -8.07
CA LEU A 203 -12.39 -6.94 -6.85
C LEU A 203 -11.01 -7.58 -7.07
N VAL A 204 -10.83 -8.26 -8.21
CA VAL A 204 -9.53 -8.86 -8.57
C VAL A 204 -8.48 -7.76 -8.76
N LEU A 205 -8.81 -6.66 -9.43
CA LEU A 205 -7.89 -5.54 -9.61
C LEU A 205 -7.50 -4.90 -8.27
N ALA A 206 -8.46 -4.69 -7.37
CA ALA A 206 -8.19 -4.17 -6.03
C ALA A 206 -7.26 -5.10 -5.24
N ALA A 207 -7.47 -6.42 -5.32
CA ALA A 207 -6.60 -7.40 -4.67
C ALA A 207 -5.17 -7.36 -5.24
N ILE A 208 -5.02 -7.35 -6.57
CA ILE A 208 -3.70 -7.26 -7.25
C ILE A 208 -2.97 -5.99 -6.83
N MET A 209 -3.65 -4.83 -6.84
CA MET A 209 -3.06 -3.55 -6.47
C MET A 209 -2.65 -3.51 -4.99
N SER A 210 -3.45 -4.13 -4.10
CA SER A 210 -3.13 -4.23 -2.68
C SER A 210 -1.89 -5.10 -2.43
N VAL A 211 -1.76 -6.23 -3.12
CA VAL A 211 -0.57 -7.10 -3.03
C VAL A 211 0.65 -6.40 -3.63
N ALA A 212 0.51 -5.78 -4.81
CA ALA A 212 1.58 -5.02 -5.45
C ALA A 212 2.10 -3.89 -4.57
N SER A 213 1.23 -3.24 -3.79
CA SER A 213 1.60 -2.22 -2.80
C SER A 213 2.65 -2.73 -1.82
N VAL A 214 2.45 -3.94 -1.28
CA VAL A 214 3.39 -4.56 -0.33
C VAL A 214 4.69 -4.95 -1.04
N ILE A 215 4.60 -5.66 -2.16
CA ILE A 215 5.78 -6.11 -2.92
C ILE A 215 6.69 -4.93 -3.26
N VAL A 216 6.13 -3.84 -3.82
CA VAL A 216 6.91 -2.67 -4.19
C VAL A 216 7.50 -1.96 -2.97
N SER A 217 6.77 -1.92 -1.84
CA SER A 217 7.28 -1.34 -0.59
C SER A 217 8.51 -2.06 -0.06
N TYR A 218 8.64 -3.35 -0.33
CA TYR A 218 9.77 -4.20 0.11
C TYR A 218 10.86 -4.32 -0.95
N ALA A 219 10.52 -4.59 -2.21
CA ALA A 219 11.48 -4.81 -3.30
C ALA A 219 12.42 -3.61 -3.51
N VAL A 220 11.89 -2.38 -3.43
CA VAL A 220 12.72 -1.15 -3.54
C VAL A 220 13.60 -0.93 -2.30
N HIS A 221 13.35 -1.66 -1.20
CA HIS A 221 14.20 -1.60 -0.02
C HIS A 221 15.40 -2.55 -0.11
N GLU A 222 15.23 -3.69 -0.78
CA GLU A 222 16.33 -4.67 -1.00
C GLU A 222 17.38 -4.12 -1.96
N ASP A 223 16.99 -3.34 -2.98
CA ASP A 223 17.93 -2.73 -3.91
C ASP A 223 18.83 -1.69 -3.23
N GLU A 224 18.33 -0.98 -2.20
CA GLU A 224 19.15 -0.07 -1.41
C GLU A 224 20.11 -0.83 -0.47
N GLU A 225 19.77 -2.05 -0.03
CA GLU A 225 20.65 -2.89 0.80
C GLU A 225 21.72 -3.60 -0.03
N ALA A 226 21.36 -4.13 -1.21
CA ALA A 226 22.30 -4.78 -2.12
C ALA A 226 23.38 -3.83 -2.63
N PHE A 227 23.05 -2.55 -2.88
CA PHE A 227 24.02 -1.56 -3.32
C PHE A 227 25.07 -1.21 -2.24
N VAL A 228 24.66 -1.22 -0.96
CA VAL A 228 25.59 -0.94 0.16
C VAL A 228 26.50 -2.13 0.43
N ASP A 229 26.00 -3.35 0.27
CA ASP A 229 26.80 -4.57 0.46
C ASP A 229 27.82 -4.76 -0.65
N ASP A 230 27.47 -4.39 -1.91
CA ASP A 230 28.43 -4.42 -3.04
C ASP A 230 29.52 -3.36 -2.90
N TRP A 231 29.19 -2.19 -2.36
CA TRP A 231 30.18 -1.13 -2.08
C TRP A 231 31.14 -1.52 -0.95
N ASN A 232 30.62 -2.19 0.11
CA ASN A 232 31.45 -2.67 1.21
C ASN A 232 32.34 -3.87 0.83
N SER A 233 31.94 -4.66 -0.18
CA SER A 233 32.73 -5.82 -0.64
C SER A 233 33.89 -5.44 -1.54
N ASN A 234 33.85 -4.26 -2.16
CA ASN A 234 34.86 -3.79 -3.13
C ASN A 234 35.77 -2.67 -2.60
N ASP A 235 35.85 -2.47 -1.26
CA ASP A 235 36.78 -1.49 -0.66
C ASP A 235 38.21 -2.05 -0.62
N PRO A 236 39.15 -1.52 -1.46
CA PRO A 236 40.53 -2.00 -1.49
C PRO A 236 41.34 -1.73 -0.21
N SER A 237 40.79 -0.97 0.73
CA SER A 237 41.44 -0.69 2.01
C SER A 237 41.30 -1.83 3.03
N ARG A 238 40.36 -2.78 2.77
CA ARG A 238 40.10 -3.90 3.68
C ARG A 238 41.16 -5.00 3.60
N ASP A 239 41.85 -5.12 2.44
CA ASP A 239 42.88 -6.12 2.20
C ASP A 239 44.25 -5.69 2.78
N ALA A 240 44.37 -4.47 3.33
CA ALA A 240 45.61 -3.95 3.87
C ALA A 240 45.83 -4.30 5.37
N GLU A 241 44.82 -4.80 6.09
CA GLU A 241 44.91 -5.07 7.52
C GLU A 241 45.24 -6.52 7.92
N THR A 242 45.36 -7.46 6.99
CA THR A 242 45.54 -8.90 7.34
C THR A 242 46.95 -9.46 7.12
N ASN A 243 47.98 -8.65 6.82
CA ASN A 243 49.34 -9.13 6.71
C ASN A 243 50.31 -8.39 7.62
N LEU A 244 50.10 -8.45 8.93
CA LEU A 244 51.16 -8.24 9.89
C LEU A 244 51.87 -9.58 10.16
N VAL A 245 52.80 -9.93 9.32
CA VAL A 245 53.80 -10.94 9.61
C VAL A 245 54.81 -10.29 10.57
N ASP A 246 54.89 -10.82 11.76
CA ASP A 246 55.90 -10.50 12.77
C ASP A 246 57.26 -10.99 12.27
N ASP A 247 58.02 -10.12 11.63
CA ASP A 247 59.44 -10.30 11.41
C ASP A 247 60.24 -9.37 12.33
N GLY A 248 60.70 -9.94 13.42
CA GLY A 248 61.58 -9.28 14.38
C GLY A 248 62.86 -8.74 13.72
N ASN A 249 62.83 -7.50 13.27
CA ASN A 249 64.06 -6.71 13.07
C ASN A 249 63.79 -5.24 13.40
N ALA A 250 64.30 -4.82 14.54
CA ALA A 250 64.21 -3.46 15.03
C ALA A 250 65.04 -2.53 14.16
N THR A 251 64.41 -1.79 13.25
CA THR A 251 65.00 -0.61 12.66
C THR A 251 64.25 0.61 13.17
N THR A 252 64.89 1.46 13.93
CA THR A 252 64.42 2.72 14.47
C THR A 252 63.93 3.62 13.36
N VAL A 253 62.59 3.73 13.23
CA VAL A 253 61.93 4.79 12.46
C VAL A 253 61.61 5.93 13.42
N PRO A 254 61.82 7.20 13.04
CA PRO A 254 61.52 8.33 13.92
C PRO A 254 60.05 8.32 14.30
N ALA A 255 59.77 8.48 15.57
CA ALA A 255 58.40 8.63 16.10
C ALA A 255 57.71 9.79 15.41
N THR A 256 56.87 9.52 14.41
CA THR A 256 55.82 10.45 14.00
C THR A 256 54.78 10.45 15.09
N ASP A 257 54.72 11.57 15.78
CA ASP A 257 53.75 11.89 16.81
C ASP A 257 52.34 11.71 16.24
N ASN A 258 51.73 10.56 16.50
CA ASN A 258 50.39 10.22 16.09
C ASN A 258 49.38 10.78 17.13
N SER A 259 49.58 12.02 17.57
CA SER A 259 48.58 12.75 18.32
C SER A 259 47.42 13.04 17.38
N MET A 260 46.26 12.41 17.62
CA MET A 260 45.00 12.73 16.93
C MET A 260 44.64 14.19 17.25
N THR A 261 45.13 15.12 16.44
CA THR A 261 44.85 16.55 16.59
C THR A 261 43.49 16.86 15.94
N VAL A 262 42.58 17.43 16.71
CA VAL A 262 41.31 17.96 16.17
C VAL A 262 41.69 19.16 15.28
N VAL A 263 41.31 19.09 14.01
CA VAL A 263 41.59 20.13 13.01
C VAL A 263 40.33 20.91 12.62
N ALA A 264 39.15 20.34 12.88
CA ALA A 264 37.88 21.00 12.57
C ALA A 264 36.74 20.39 13.40
N SER A 265 35.62 21.03 13.39
CA SER A 265 34.35 20.52 13.92
C SER A 265 33.20 20.71 12.93
N LEU A 266 32.28 19.78 12.94
CA LEU A 266 31.03 19.82 12.18
C LEU A 266 29.87 20.01 13.14
N ILE A 267 29.16 21.11 13.05
CA ILE A 267 28.04 21.46 13.94
C ILE A 267 26.73 21.29 13.23
N GLN A 268 25.89 20.36 13.69
CA GLN A 268 24.54 20.12 13.18
C GLN A 268 23.61 21.23 13.67
N MET A 269 23.06 22.04 12.76
CA MET A 269 22.37 23.29 13.09
C MET A 269 21.03 23.12 13.81
N ASN A 270 20.31 22.03 13.52
CA ASN A 270 18.99 21.76 14.13
C ASN A 270 19.07 21.20 15.55
N THR A 271 20.16 20.50 15.89
CA THR A 271 20.35 19.85 17.19
C THR A 271 21.46 20.47 18.03
N ASN A 272 22.22 21.38 17.45
CA ASN A 272 23.44 22.00 18.01
C ASN A 272 24.51 20.95 18.46
N ARG A 273 24.48 19.73 17.88
CA ARG A 273 25.49 18.70 18.14
C ARG A 273 26.74 19.03 17.38
N SER A 274 27.89 18.93 18.06
CA SER A 274 29.21 19.13 17.46
C SER A 274 29.97 17.81 17.37
N PHE A 275 30.60 17.58 16.21
CA PHE A 275 31.39 16.40 15.91
C PHE A 275 32.83 16.84 15.59
N ALA A 276 33.80 16.34 16.36
CA ALA A 276 35.20 16.64 16.12
C ALA A 276 35.70 15.89 14.86
N ILE A 277 36.47 16.59 14.03
CA ILE A 277 37.15 16.03 12.86
C ILE A 277 38.66 16.07 13.13
N TYR A 278 39.30 14.92 13.02
CA TYR A 278 40.68 14.74 13.31
C TYR A 278 41.53 14.80 12.04
N ASN A 279 42.80 15.22 12.20
CA ASN A 279 43.76 15.24 11.11
C ASN A 279 44.05 13.80 10.62
N ASN A 280 44.29 13.66 9.32
CA ASN A 280 44.58 12.38 8.66
C ASN A 280 43.51 11.31 8.88
N THR A 281 42.22 11.72 8.95
CA THR A 281 41.09 10.84 9.06
C THR A 281 40.07 11.04 7.94
N GLU A 282 39.30 10.00 7.69
CA GLU A 282 38.11 10.03 6.85
C GLU A 282 36.88 9.80 7.73
N VAL A 283 35.85 10.62 7.54
CA VAL A 283 34.63 10.59 8.35
C VAL A 283 33.44 10.48 7.42
N VAL A 284 32.74 9.37 7.48
CA VAL A 284 31.48 9.15 6.74
C VAL A 284 30.32 9.67 7.57
N ILE A 285 29.45 10.46 6.93
CA ILE A 285 28.23 11.02 7.49
C ILE A 285 27.05 10.33 6.84
N GLY A 286 26.12 9.80 7.63
CA GLY A 286 24.95 9.12 7.09
C GLY A 286 23.99 8.65 8.18
N LYS A 287 22.87 8.02 7.79
CA LYS A 287 21.93 7.42 8.75
C LYS A 287 22.25 5.97 9.09
N GLY A 288 23.17 5.34 8.39
CA GLY A 288 23.53 3.94 8.59
C GLY A 288 24.39 3.74 9.84
N SER A 289 24.35 2.56 10.43
CA SER A 289 25.15 2.20 11.62
C SER A 289 26.65 2.18 11.36
N GLN A 290 27.09 2.15 10.11
CA GLN A 290 28.49 2.18 9.69
C GLN A 290 29.02 3.61 9.49
N ALA A 291 28.15 4.63 9.54
CA ALA A 291 28.60 6.01 9.45
C ALA A 291 29.31 6.43 10.76
N ASN A 292 30.42 7.15 10.63
CA ASN A 292 31.16 7.71 11.79
C ASN A 292 30.30 8.80 12.47
N ILE A 293 29.56 9.59 11.70
CA ILE A 293 28.59 10.56 12.19
C ILE A 293 27.20 10.09 11.79
N ILE A 294 26.48 9.50 12.74
CA ILE A 294 25.14 9.00 12.52
C ILE A 294 24.13 10.14 12.66
N VAL A 295 23.38 10.40 11.58
CA VAL A 295 22.32 11.39 11.51
C VAL A 295 20.99 10.66 11.34
N SER A 296 20.19 10.60 12.40
CA SER A 296 18.88 9.91 12.41
C SER A 296 17.82 10.70 11.66
N ASN A 297 17.99 10.85 10.34
CA ASN A 297 17.04 11.52 9.46
C ASN A 297 16.79 10.64 8.22
N PRO A 298 15.54 10.30 7.89
CA PRO A 298 15.19 9.43 6.77
C PRO A 298 15.63 9.97 5.39
N ILE A 299 15.80 11.29 5.25
CA ILE A 299 16.27 11.95 4.01
C ILE A 299 17.76 11.74 3.78
N ILE A 300 18.53 11.45 4.83
CA ILE A 300 19.96 11.17 4.74
C ILE A 300 20.15 9.73 4.24
N SER A 301 21.03 9.53 3.26
CA SER A 301 21.47 8.19 2.83
C SER A 301 22.28 7.51 3.92
N ARG A 302 22.38 6.18 3.91
CA ARG A 302 23.14 5.41 4.92
C ARG A 302 24.59 5.84 4.99
N ALA A 303 25.27 5.91 3.84
CA ALA A 303 26.50 6.64 3.61
C ALA A 303 26.15 7.80 2.68
N HIS A 304 26.14 9.03 3.17
CA HIS A 304 25.66 10.18 2.42
C HIS A 304 26.81 11.00 1.83
N ALA A 305 27.74 11.38 2.67
CA ALA A 305 28.92 12.14 2.30
C ALA A 305 30.14 11.71 3.13
N LYS A 306 31.32 11.95 2.59
CA LYS A 306 32.59 11.68 3.26
C LYS A 306 33.39 12.96 3.37
N ILE A 307 33.87 13.26 4.58
CA ILE A 307 34.87 14.31 4.84
C ILE A 307 36.22 13.63 5.01
N SER A 308 37.19 14.06 4.22
CA SER A 308 38.59 13.60 4.33
C SER A 308 39.45 14.75 4.70
N CYS A 309 40.18 14.65 5.84
CA CYS A 309 41.11 15.68 6.31
C CYS A 309 42.53 15.16 6.25
N ARG A 310 43.41 15.86 5.51
CA ARG A 310 44.83 15.53 5.39
C ARG A 310 45.67 16.81 5.54
N ASN A 311 46.65 16.78 6.40
CA ASN A 311 47.56 17.92 6.66
C ASN A 311 46.79 19.22 6.96
N GLY A 312 45.71 19.13 7.72
CA GLY A 312 44.89 20.30 8.07
C GLY A 312 43.92 20.78 6.97
N VAL A 313 43.95 20.19 5.78
CA VAL A 313 43.02 20.51 4.70
C VAL A 313 41.90 19.48 4.68
N CYS A 314 40.67 19.92 4.84
CA CYS A 314 39.48 19.06 4.82
C CYS A 314 38.72 19.23 3.49
N THR A 315 38.33 18.13 2.92
CA THR A 315 37.48 18.08 1.69
C THR A 315 36.23 17.26 1.93
N ILE A 316 35.14 17.55 1.23
CA ILE A 316 33.91 16.76 1.28
C ILE A 316 33.58 16.21 -0.10
N GLN A 317 33.09 14.97 -0.13
CA GLN A 317 32.63 14.26 -1.33
C GLN A 317 31.23 13.71 -1.07
N ASP A 318 30.37 13.76 -2.08
CA ASP A 318 29.08 13.03 -2.07
C ASP A 318 29.32 11.56 -2.39
N LEU A 319 28.73 10.65 -1.64
CA LEU A 319 28.87 9.20 -1.82
C LEU A 319 27.70 8.60 -2.63
N GLY A 320 27.21 9.32 -3.64
CA GLY A 320 26.05 8.90 -4.42
C GLY A 320 24.74 9.05 -3.64
N SER A 321 24.66 10.08 -2.80
CA SER A 321 23.48 10.28 -1.98
C SER A 321 22.20 10.55 -2.80
N LYS A 322 21.05 10.10 -2.26
CA LYS A 322 19.77 10.24 -2.94
C LYS A 322 19.33 11.69 -3.12
N ASN A 323 19.55 12.50 -2.11
CA ASN A 323 19.08 13.88 -2.06
C ASN A 323 20.17 14.92 -2.32
N GLY A 324 21.40 14.45 -2.48
CA GLY A 324 22.57 15.29 -2.81
C GLY A 324 23.21 15.96 -1.61
N THR A 325 24.49 16.27 -1.78
CA THR A 325 25.33 17.05 -0.85
C THR A 325 25.57 18.42 -1.47
N PHE A 326 25.40 19.47 -0.69
CA PHE A 326 25.63 20.85 -1.12
C PHE A 326 26.64 21.52 -0.17
N VAL A 327 27.49 22.39 -0.73
CA VAL A 327 28.34 23.32 0.04
C VAL A 327 27.94 24.74 -0.34
N GLY A 328 27.36 25.46 0.61
CA GLY A 328 26.60 26.67 0.28
C GLY A 328 25.43 26.33 -0.64
N ASP A 329 25.33 27.01 -1.77
CA ASP A 329 24.29 26.81 -2.79
C ASP A 329 24.72 25.84 -3.91
N GLU A 330 25.97 25.33 -3.89
CA GLU A 330 26.52 24.51 -4.95
C GLU A 330 26.40 23.01 -4.62
N LYS A 331 25.78 22.24 -5.54
CA LYS A 331 25.65 20.77 -5.42
C LYS A 331 26.95 20.08 -5.84
N ILE A 332 27.47 19.19 -5.00
CA ILE A 332 28.58 18.32 -5.36
C ILE A 332 28.09 17.25 -6.34
N LEU A 333 28.72 17.15 -7.50
CA LEU A 333 28.33 16.19 -8.54
C LEU A 333 29.35 15.06 -8.67
N GLY A 334 28.84 13.82 -8.68
CA GLY A 334 29.64 12.62 -8.90
C GLY A 334 30.75 12.44 -7.88
N SER A 335 31.96 12.10 -8.33
CA SER A 335 33.15 11.91 -7.50
C SER A 335 33.92 13.19 -7.17
N ASN A 336 33.35 14.37 -7.47
CA ASN A 336 34.00 15.63 -7.18
C ASN A 336 34.15 15.86 -5.66
N THR A 337 35.26 16.50 -5.28
CA THR A 337 35.51 16.91 -3.91
C THR A 337 35.54 18.42 -3.79
N VAL A 338 35.00 18.97 -2.72
CA VAL A 338 35.02 20.40 -2.42
C VAL A 338 35.84 20.62 -1.15
N THR A 339 36.78 21.55 -1.21
CA THR A 339 37.58 21.94 -0.05
C THR A 339 36.72 22.79 0.91
N LEU A 340 36.73 22.40 2.18
CA LEU A 340 35.96 23.05 3.23
C LEU A 340 36.78 24.18 3.86
N ALA A 341 36.17 25.34 3.99
CA ALA A 341 36.72 26.48 4.73
C ALA A 341 35.91 26.80 5.98
N ASN A 342 36.53 27.48 6.92
CA ASN A 342 35.89 27.86 8.18
C ASN A 342 34.57 28.63 7.94
N GLY A 343 33.50 28.21 8.61
CA GLY A 343 32.20 28.83 8.54
C GLY A 343 31.33 28.37 7.40
N MET A 344 31.81 27.53 6.48
CA MET A 344 30.99 26.99 5.40
C MET A 344 29.82 26.16 5.89
N TYR A 345 28.68 26.27 5.20
CA TYR A 345 27.51 25.43 5.43
C TYR A 345 27.51 24.27 4.46
N ILE A 346 27.21 23.09 5.00
CA ILE A 346 27.06 21.82 4.28
C ILE A 346 25.61 21.37 4.45
N THR A 347 24.92 21.13 3.36
CA THR A 347 23.55 20.59 3.38
C THR A 347 23.56 19.16 2.85
N LEU A 348 23.11 18.22 3.66
CA LEU A 348 22.93 16.81 3.32
C LEU A 348 21.43 16.54 3.27
N GLY A 349 20.86 16.43 2.08
CA GLY A 349 19.39 16.37 1.93
C GLY A 349 18.71 17.63 2.49
N ASN A 350 18.16 17.55 3.70
CA ASN A 350 17.55 18.70 4.43
C ASN A 350 18.26 19.02 5.75
N GLU A 351 19.37 18.33 6.08
CA GLU A 351 20.17 18.60 7.28
C GLU A 351 21.28 19.56 6.98
N ILE A 352 21.39 20.61 7.81
CA ILE A 352 22.36 21.68 7.65
C ILE A 352 23.44 21.54 8.73
N PHE A 353 24.67 21.54 8.30
CA PHE A 353 25.86 21.54 9.15
C PHE A 353 26.69 22.79 8.88
N GLN A 354 27.34 23.28 9.93
CA GLN A 354 28.38 24.31 9.81
C GLN A 354 29.74 23.70 10.07
N PHE A 355 30.66 23.87 9.12
CA PHE A 355 32.03 23.46 9.26
C PHE A 355 32.85 24.58 9.94
N LYS A 356 33.59 24.23 11.00
CA LYS A 356 34.45 25.18 11.76
C LYS A 356 35.86 24.60 11.96
N ILE A 357 36.83 25.45 11.73
CA ILE A 357 38.25 25.17 11.99
C ILE A 357 38.63 25.83 13.32
#